data_d4301874bd7300486283d4e1f979e8be
#
_entry.id   d4301874bd7300486283d4e1f979e8be
#
_cell.length_a   1.000
_cell.length_b   1.000
_cell.length_c   1.000
_cell.angle_alpha   90.00
_cell.angle_beta   90.00
_cell.angle_gamma   90.00
#
_symmetry.space_group_name_H-M   'P 1'
#
loop_
_entity.id
_entity.type
_entity.pdbx_description
1 polymer ?
#
loop_
_entity_poly.entity_id
_entity_poly.type
_entity_poly.pdbx_seq_one_letter_code
_entity_poly.pdbx_strand_id
1 'polypeptide(L)'
;ELSCIERWAEAHRAELVVFIVLPISWWIWLFRTIKRKCSAPKASAHAERVRDVCAAVAANAASSDVSGAPLLMRTDRSVYESLSTRNSDKTQVNQVPLRALHAILGLDDDGVLHCEPGVTVGEATRFLLARKRMLECTLEMEDATLGGLAMAQGMTTHSHVCGLLHETVVEWELVLGDGRNVTVRRDNEHADLFDALPLSHGSIGLLVGIKIRTTPSKPWV
;
A
#
# COMPACT_ATOMS: atom_id res chain seq x y z
N GLU A 1 11.81 17.77 33.64
CA GLU A 1 10.73 18.72 34.01
C GLU A 1 10.09 19.28 32.76
N LEU A 2 8.75 19.20 32.63
CA LEU A 2 8.01 19.75 31.51
C LEU A 2 8.15 21.29 31.49
N SER A 3 8.32 21.84 30.31
CA SER A 3 8.33 23.29 30.09
C SER A 3 6.98 23.93 30.47
N CYS A 4 6.94 25.23 30.68
CA CYS A 4 5.70 25.96 31.00
C CYS A 4 4.64 25.79 29.91
N ILE A 5 5.07 25.69 28.62
CA ILE A 5 4.21 25.48 27.46
C ILE A 5 3.61 24.07 27.48
N GLU A 6 4.41 23.06 27.77
CA GLU A 6 3.93 21.68 27.85
C GLU A 6 2.89 21.47 28.96
N ARG A 7 3.13 22.03 30.13
CA ARG A 7 2.15 22.02 31.24
C ARG A 7 0.85 22.73 30.89
N TRP A 8 0.94 23.89 30.23
CA TRP A 8 -0.24 24.61 29.75
C TRP A 8 -1.01 23.80 28.70
N ALA A 9 -0.30 23.19 27.71
CA ALA A 9 -0.91 22.37 26.70
C ALA A 9 -1.57 21.10 27.24
N GLU A 10 -0.98 20.51 28.29
CA GLU A 10 -1.56 19.36 28.97
C GLU A 10 -2.85 19.75 29.72
N ALA A 11 -2.84 20.90 30.41
CA ALA A 11 -4.02 21.42 31.12
C ALA A 11 -5.19 21.76 30.18
N HIS A 12 -4.92 22.20 28.95
CA HIS A 12 -5.93 22.59 27.95
C HIS A 12 -6.03 21.59 26.79
N ARG A 13 -5.66 20.34 27.05
CA ARG A 13 -5.59 19.31 26.00
C ARG A 13 -6.92 19.09 25.27
N ALA A 14 -8.04 19.09 25.99
CA ALA A 14 -9.36 18.87 25.42
C ALA A 14 -9.75 20.00 24.47
N GLU A 15 -9.57 21.24 24.87
CA GLU A 15 -9.86 22.43 24.08
C GLU A 15 -8.97 22.51 22.83
N LEU A 16 -7.67 22.24 22.98
CA LEU A 16 -6.72 22.20 21.86
C LEU A 16 -7.11 21.14 20.83
N VAL A 17 -7.52 19.95 21.30
CA VAL A 17 -7.96 18.87 20.39
C VAL A 17 -9.23 19.29 19.66
N VAL A 18 -10.24 19.78 20.34
CA VAL A 18 -11.54 20.09 19.73
C VAL A 18 -11.47 21.29 18.79
N PHE A 19 -10.78 22.37 19.18
CA PHE A 19 -10.82 23.63 18.43
C PHE A 19 -9.68 23.81 17.44
N ILE A 20 -8.59 23.05 17.55
CA ILE A 20 -7.44 23.18 16.68
C ILE A 20 -7.17 21.88 15.93
N VAL A 21 -6.93 20.76 16.65
CA VAL A 21 -6.46 19.52 16.02
C VAL A 21 -7.54 18.89 15.14
N LEU A 22 -8.79 18.77 15.61
CA LEU A 22 -9.87 18.18 14.83
C LEU A 22 -10.22 18.99 13.58
N PRO A 23 -10.41 20.34 13.62
CA PRO A 23 -10.65 21.12 12.41
C PRO A 23 -9.52 21.03 11.39
N ILE A 24 -8.26 21.14 11.82
CA ILE A 24 -7.09 21.01 10.94
C ILE A 24 -7.04 19.61 10.33
N SER A 25 -7.23 18.56 11.12
CA SER A 25 -7.24 17.18 10.66
C SER A 25 -8.35 16.93 9.63
N TRP A 26 -9.54 17.51 9.87
CA TRP A 26 -10.66 17.42 8.93
C TRP A 26 -10.35 18.11 7.60
N TRP A 27 -9.74 19.32 7.61
CA TRP A 27 -9.33 20.00 6.39
C TRP A 27 -8.25 19.23 5.62
N ILE A 28 -7.26 18.67 6.32
CA ILE A 28 -6.22 17.83 5.70
C ILE A 28 -6.85 16.59 5.07
N TRP A 29 -7.76 15.92 5.79
CA TRP A 29 -8.49 14.75 5.29
C TRP A 29 -9.33 15.09 4.05
N LEU A 30 -10.09 16.18 4.09
CA LEU A 30 -10.91 16.65 2.97
C LEU A 30 -10.05 16.93 1.73
N PHE A 31 -8.96 17.68 1.91
CA PHE A 31 -8.03 18.01 0.82
C PHE A 31 -7.40 16.75 0.22
N ARG A 32 -6.96 15.82 1.05
CA ARG A 32 -6.40 14.53 0.60
C ARG A 32 -7.42 13.70 -0.17
N THR A 33 -8.65 13.64 0.33
CA THR A 33 -9.76 12.90 -0.31
C THR A 33 -10.09 13.48 -1.69
N ILE A 34 -10.20 14.81 -1.79
CA ILE A 34 -10.44 15.49 -3.06
C ILE A 34 -9.28 15.23 -4.03
N LYS A 35 -8.05 15.47 -3.60
CA LYS A 35 -6.84 15.23 -4.41
C LYS A 35 -6.79 13.79 -4.92
N ARG A 36 -7.04 12.80 -4.06
CA ARG A 36 -7.04 11.39 -4.43
C ARG A 36 -8.12 11.05 -5.46
N LYS A 37 -9.33 11.57 -5.30
CA LYS A 37 -10.42 11.40 -6.27
C LYS A 37 -10.11 12.06 -7.62
N CYS A 38 -9.55 13.27 -7.61
CA CYS A 38 -9.17 13.98 -8.83
C CYS A 38 -7.97 13.32 -9.56
N SER A 39 -7.12 12.61 -8.83
CA SER A 39 -5.93 11.93 -9.37
C SER A 39 -6.14 10.44 -9.57
N ALA A 40 -7.40 9.96 -9.59
CA ALA A 40 -7.70 8.53 -9.74
C ALA A 40 -7.11 7.99 -11.05
N PRO A 41 -6.15 7.05 -11.00
CA PRO A 41 -5.49 6.56 -12.19
C PRO A 41 -6.45 5.66 -12.98
N LYS A 42 -6.34 5.70 -14.31
CA LYS A 42 -7.10 4.80 -15.17
C LYS A 42 -6.52 3.39 -15.08
N ALA A 43 -7.37 2.38 -14.97
CA ALA A 43 -6.96 0.98 -14.99
C ALA A 43 -6.19 0.62 -16.27
N SER A 44 -6.61 1.15 -17.43
CA SER A 44 -5.98 0.94 -18.73
C SER A 44 -4.53 1.44 -18.83
N ALA A 45 -4.11 2.35 -17.96
CA ALA A 45 -2.74 2.87 -17.92
C ALA A 45 -1.82 2.10 -16.93
N HIS A 46 -2.26 0.95 -16.40
CA HIS A 46 -1.47 0.14 -15.47
C HIS A 46 -0.11 -0.25 -16.07
N ALA A 47 -0.11 -0.83 -17.27
CA ALA A 47 1.12 -1.26 -17.94
C ALA A 47 2.12 -0.12 -18.19
N GLU A 48 1.65 1.11 -18.40
CA GLU A 48 2.50 2.29 -18.53
C GLU A 48 3.17 2.63 -17.20
N ARG A 49 2.40 2.69 -16.11
CA ARG A 49 2.94 2.94 -14.76
C ARG A 49 3.95 1.86 -14.32
N VAL A 50 3.67 0.58 -14.65
CA VAL A 50 4.62 -0.51 -14.37
C VAL A 50 5.92 -0.31 -15.16
N ARG A 51 5.86 0.08 -16.45
CA ARG A 51 7.06 0.40 -17.22
C ARG A 51 7.89 1.52 -16.61
N ASP A 52 7.23 2.57 -16.09
CA ASP A 52 7.92 3.66 -15.41
C ASP A 52 8.68 3.18 -14.16
N VAL A 53 8.05 2.28 -13.38
CA VAL A 53 8.70 1.64 -12.24
C VAL A 53 9.88 0.78 -12.67
N CYS A 54 9.70 -0.07 -13.71
CA CYS A 54 10.79 -0.88 -14.26
C CYS A 54 11.98 -0.04 -14.71
N ALA A 55 11.70 1.06 -15.44
CA ALA A 55 12.74 1.97 -15.91
C ALA A 55 13.48 2.65 -14.75
N ALA A 56 12.76 3.10 -13.71
CA ALA A 56 13.36 3.71 -12.52
C ALA A 56 14.24 2.72 -11.76
N VAL A 57 13.80 1.46 -11.61
CA VAL A 57 14.58 0.40 -10.93
C VAL A 57 15.81 0.04 -11.75
N ALA A 58 15.67 -0.17 -13.06
CA ALA A 58 16.80 -0.49 -13.95
C ALA A 58 17.85 0.63 -13.97
N ALA A 59 17.42 1.90 -14.00
CA ALA A 59 18.32 3.05 -13.91
C ALA A 59 19.07 3.08 -12.57
N ASN A 60 18.39 2.72 -11.48
CA ASN A 60 19.03 2.63 -10.16
C ASN A 60 20.02 1.46 -10.09
N ALA A 61 19.69 0.31 -10.66
CA ALA A 61 20.57 -0.86 -10.70
C ALA A 61 21.87 -0.58 -11.51
N ALA A 62 21.77 0.28 -12.52
CA ALA A 62 22.92 0.74 -13.30
C ALA A 62 23.78 1.80 -12.58
N SER A 63 23.28 2.36 -11.47
CA SER A 63 23.95 3.38 -10.67
C SER A 63 24.56 2.75 -9.43
N SER A 64 25.76 3.18 -9.05
CA SER A 64 26.41 2.80 -7.80
C SER A 64 26.83 4.04 -7.02
N ASP A 65 26.97 3.91 -5.73
CA ASP A 65 27.56 4.95 -4.90
C ASP A 65 29.09 5.04 -5.11
N VAL A 66 29.74 5.97 -4.40
CA VAL A 66 31.20 6.15 -4.47
C VAL A 66 31.99 4.92 -4.05
N SER A 67 31.37 4.00 -3.31
CA SER A 67 31.96 2.73 -2.87
C SER A 67 31.69 1.56 -3.85
N GLY A 68 30.91 1.80 -4.93
CA GLY A 68 30.50 0.78 -5.87
C GLY A 68 29.31 -0.08 -5.40
N ALA A 69 28.68 0.25 -4.26
CA ALA A 69 27.50 -0.44 -3.77
C ALA A 69 26.23 0.05 -4.51
N PRO A 70 25.21 -0.83 -4.70
CA PRO A 70 23.93 -0.42 -5.26
C PRO A 70 23.27 0.65 -4.38
N LEU A 71 22.74 1.68 -5.02
CA LEU A 71 22.00 2.72 -4.29
C LEU A 71 20.71 2.17 -3.70
N LEU A 72 20.42 2.54 -2.46
CA LEU A 72 19.18 2.15 -1.80
C LEU A 72 17.98 2.78 -2.51
N MET A 73 16.93 1.99 -2.71
CA MET A 73 15.67 2.42 -3.30
C MET A 73 14.57 2.52 -2.24
N ARG A 74 13.68 3.47 -2.43
CA ARG A 74 12.45 3.62 -1.63
C ARG A 74 11.29 4.06 -2.50
N THR A 75 10.10 3.84 -1.97
CA THR A 75 8.89 4.40 -2.57
C THR A 75 8.88 5.93 -2.40
N ASP A 76 8.33 6.64 -3.37
CA ASP A 76 8.09 8.09 -3.36
C ASP A 76 7.00 8.53 -2.36
N ARG A 77 6.54 7.61 -1.50
CA ARG A 77 5.55 7.86 -0.46
C ARG A 77 6.12 8.79 0.62
N SER A 78 5.35 9.77 1.05
CA SER A 78 5.75 10.73 2.09
C SER A 78 6.00 10.02 3.43
N VAL A 79 6.94 10.54 4.22
CA VAL A 79 7.31 9.95 5.53
C VAL A 79 6.12 9.86 6.47
N TYR A 80 5.29 10.92 6.53
CA TYR A 80 4.11 11.00 7.37
C TYR A 80 2.93 10.10 6.92
N GLU A 81 3.00 9.53 5.72
CA GLU A 81 2.05 8.54 5.21
C GLU A 81 2.48 7.10 5.52
N SER A 82 3.64 6.93 6.12
CA SER A 82 4.19 5.63 6.47
C SER A 82 4.00 5.37 7.97
N LEU A 83 3.39 4.24 8.31
CA LEU A 83 3.35 3.75 9.68
C LEU A 83 4.70 3.18 10.15
N SER A 84 5.69 3.10 9.25
CA SER A 84 7.03 2.66 9.59
C SER A 84 7.72 3.68 10.49
N THR A 85 8.19 3.23 11.65
CA THR A 85 8.97 4.02 12.60
C THR A 85 10.41 4.30 12.14
N ARG A 86 10.84 3.73 11.01
CA ARG A 86 12.16 4.00 10.45
C ARG A 86 12.21 5.43 9.90
N ASN A 87 12.70 6.32 10.73
CA ASN A 87 12.96 7.71 10.37
C ASN A 87 14.31 7.80 9.65
N SER A 88 14.38 7.34 8.40
CA SER A 88 15.56 7.49 7.57
C SER A 88 15.36 8.63 6.59
N ASP A 89 16.37 9.46 6.47
CA ASP A 89 16.40 10.56 5.52
C ASP A 89 16.19 10.03 4.10
N LYS A 90 15.07 10.42 3.48
CA LYS A 90 14.74 10.01 2.11
C LYS A 90 15.50 10.82 1.04
N THR A 91 16.24 11.84 1.42
CA THR A 91 17.04 12.64 0.48
C THR A 91 18.27 11.89 -0.02
N GLN A 92 18.72 10.88 0.74
CA GLN A 92 19.91 10.07 0.44
C GLN A 92 19.60 8.78 -0.34
N VAL A 93 18.36 8.59 -0.79
CA VAL A 93 17.93 7.36 -1.46
C VAL A 93 17.15 7.66 -2.72
N ASN A 94 17.29 6.81 -3.74
CA ASN A 94 16.53 6.94 -4.96
C ASN A 94 15.05 6.59 -4.72
N GLN A 95 14.17 7.48 -5.16
CA GLN A 95 12.73 7.30 -5.03
C GLN A 95 12.16 6.68 -6.29
N VAL A 96 11.34 5.64 -6.11
CA VAL A 96 10.66 4.94 -7.20
C VAL A 96 9.17 5.34 -7.19
N PRO A 97 8.56 5.66 -8.35
CA PRO A 97 7.22 6.25 -8.45
C PRO A 97 6.10 5.23 -8.23
N LEU A 98 6.01 4.65 -7.03
CA LEU A 98 4.93 3.72 -6.65
C LEU A 98 3.64 4.42 -6.24
N ARG A 99 3.68 5.71 -5.95
CA ARG A 99 2.51 6.48 -5.50
C ARG A 99 1.39 6.56 -6.54
N ALA A 100 1.75 6.47 -7.83
CA ALA A 100 0.79 6.46 -8.93
C ALA A 100 0.01 5.13 -9.05
N LEU A 101 0.48 4.06 -8.41
CA LEU A 101 -0.10 2.71 -8.48
C LEU A 101 -1.22 2.54 -7.43
N HIS A 102 -2.42 3.10 -7.71
CA HIS A 102 -3.58 3.00 -6.81
C HIS A 102 -4.91 2.82 -7.57
N ALA A 103 -4.88 2.16 -8.74
CA ALA A 103 -6.07 1.80 -9.49
C ALA A 103 -6.62 0.43 -9.10
N ILE A 104 -7.94 0.29 -9.04
CA ILE A 104 -8.60 -1.01 -9.11
C ILE A 104 -8.66 -1.39 -10.59
N LEU A 105 -8.04 -2.52 -10.95
CA LEU A 105 -7.90 -2.98 -12.33
C LEU A 105 -9.10 -3.80 -12.78
N GLY A 106 -9.76 -4.50 -11.86
CA GLY A 106 -10.95 -5.25 -12.15
C GLY A 106 -11.35 -6.24 -11.06
N LEU A 107 -12.43 -6.93 -11.32
CA LEU A 107 -12.91 -8.10 -10.58
C LEU A 107 -13.25 -9.14 -11.63
N ASP A 108 -12.66 -10.32 -11.54
CA ASP A 108 -12.95 -11.41 -12.48
C ASP A 108 -14.22 -12.18 -12.09
N ASP A 109 -14.64 -13.12 -12.95
CA ASP A 109 -15.85 -13.91 -12.75
C ASP A 109 -15.74 -14.86 -11.55
N ASP A 110 -14.53 -15.30 -11.20
CA ASP A 110 -14.25 -16.13 -10.01
C ASP A 110 -14.26 -15.29 -8.72
N GLY A 111 -14.37 -13.98 -8.85
CA GLY A 111 -14.43 -13.05 -7.74
C GLY A 111 -13.06 -12.73 -7.16
N VAL A 112 -12.01 -12.74 -7.97
CA VAL A 112 -10.69 -12.28 -7.60
C VAL A 112 -10.56 -10.80 -7.95
N LEU A 113 -10.26 -9.99 -6.96
CA LEU A 113 -9.99 -8.56 -7.11
C LEU A 113 -8.57 -8.38 -7.65
N HIS A 114 -8.45 -7.73 -8.81
CA HIS A 114 -7.16 -7.29 -9.34
C HIS A 114 -6.97 -5.80 -9.08
N CYS A 115 -5.90 -5.42 -8.41
CA CYS A 115 -5.64 -4.03 -8.06
C CYS A 115 -4.15 -3.71 -7.93
N GLU A 116 -3.83 -2.43 -7.96
CA GLU A 116 -2.51 -1.90 -7.68
C GLU A 116 -2.27 -1.79 -6.17
N PRO A 117 -1.03 -1.84 -5.69
CA PRO A 117 -0.69 -1.93 -4.28
C PRO A 117 -1.15 -0.72 -3.45
N GLY A 118 -1.31 0.44 -4.07
CA GLY A 118 -1.75 1.67 -3.41
C GLY A 118 -3.26 1.79 -3.21
N VAL A 119 -4.07 0.83 -3.67
CA VAL A 119 -5.50 0.79 -3.38
C VAL A 119 -5.70 0.59 -1.88
N THR A 120 -6.55 1.42 -1.27
CA THR A 120 -6.83 1.32 0.17
C THR A 120 -7.92 0.29 0.47
N VAL A 121 -7.95 -0.20 1.71
CA VAL A 121 -9.01 -1.09 2.21
C VAL A 121 -10.39 -0.46 1.97
N GLY A 122 -10.57 0.83 2.30
CA GLY A 122 -11.85 1.51 2.10
C GLY A 122 -12.25 1.65 0.63
N GLU A 123 -11.31 1.86 -0.29
CA GLU A 123 -11.61 1.90 -1.74
C GLU A 123 -12.02 0.52 -2.25
N ALA A 124 -11.27 -0.53 -1.87
CA ALA A 124 -11.60 -1.90 -2.23
C ALA A 124 -12.96 -2.32 -1.66
N THR A 125 -13.22 -2.02 -0.39
CA THR A 125 -14.50 -2.32 0.27
C THR A 125 -15.67 -1.67 -0.46
N ARG A 126 -15.60 -0.37 -0.75
CA ARG A 126 -16.68 0.34 -1.51
C ARG A 126 -16.88 -0.25 -2.90
N PHE A 127 -15.80 -0.59 -3.61
CA PHE A 127 -15.86 -1.20 -4.93
C PHE A 127 -16.51 -2.58 -4.90
N LEU A 128 -16.16 -3.41 -3.93
CA LEU A 128 -16.63 -4.79 -3.78
C LEU A 128 -18.09 -4.83 -3.28
N LEU A 129 -18.46 -4.03 -2.29
CA LEU A 129 -19.84 -4.00 -1.76
C LEU A 129 -20.85 -3.60 -2.83
N ALA A 130 -20.52 -2.68 -3.74
CA ALA A 130 -21.36 -2.34 -4.89
C ALA A 130 -21.58 -3.55 -5.83
N ARG A 131 -20.77 -4.61 -5.70
CA ARG A 131 -20.83 -5.86 -6.46
C ARG A 131 -21.26 -7.07 -5.62
N LYS A 132 -21.79 -6.80 -4.41
CA LYS A 132 -22.22 -7.84 -3.44
C LYS A 132 -21.08 -8.78 -3.03
N ARG A 133 -19.85 -8.24 -2.94
CA ARG A 133 -18.66 -8.96 -2.50
C ARG A 133 -17.94 -8.18 -1.39
N MET A 134 -17.00 -8.84 -0.71
CA MET A 134 -16.14 -8.25 0.30
C MET A 134 -14.78 -8.93 0.31
N LEU A 135 -13.76 -8.29 0.87
CA LEU A 135 -12.49 -8.95 1.16
C LEU A 135 -12.72 -10.07 2.19
N GLU A 136 -12.05 -11.21 2.03
CA GLU A 136 -12.08 -12.29 3.03
C GLU A 136 -11.49 -11.82 4.36
N CYS A 137 -10.41 -11.03 4.28
CA CYS A 137 -9.75 -10.40 5.42
C CYS A 137 -9.89 -8.87 5.29
N THR A 138 -10.89 -8.28 5.94
CA THR A 138 -11.13 -6.82 5.94
C THR A 138 -10.57 -6.21 7.20
N LEU A 139 -9.62 -5.26 7.03
CA LEU A 139 -9.03 -4.53 8.15
C LEU A 139 -9.85 -3.29 8.52
N GLU A 140 -9.76 -2.88 9.77
CA GLU A 140 -10.46 -1.73 10.35
C GLU A 140 -9.93 -0.38 9.82
N MET A 141 -8.68 -0.36 9.35
CA MET A 141 -8.02 0.85 8.86
C MET A 141 -8.33 1.10 7.39
N GLU A 142 -9.33 1.91 7.10
CA GLU A 142 -9.72 2.23 5.72
C GLU A 142 -8.60 2.84 4.86
N ASP A 143 -7.71 3.61 5.45
CA ASP A 143 -6.59 4.28 4.77
C ASP A 143 -5.37 3.38 4.53
N ALA A 144 -5.35 2.18 5.12
CA ALA A 144 -4.27 1.23 4.88
C ALA A 144 -4.33 0.71 3.44
N THR A 145 -3.16 0.55 2.80
CA THR A 145 -3.08 0.07 1.42
C THR A 145 -2.99 -1.44 1.36
N LEU A 146 -3.69 -2.06 0.40
CA LEU A 146 -3.69 -3.52 0.23
C LEU A 146 -2.29 -4.08 0.01
N GLY A 147 -1.46 -3.43 -0.81
CA GLY A 147 -0.09 -3.86 -1.01
C GLY A 147 0.79 -3.76 0.24
N GLY A 148 0.63 -2.69 1.02
CA GLY A 148 1.34 -2.52 2.29
C GLY A 148 0.95 -3.60 3.31
N LEU A 149 -0.33 -3.94 3.38
CA LEU A 149 -0.84 -4.99 4.27
C LEU A 149 -0.42 -6.40 3.83
N ALA A 150 -0.42 -6.66 2.51
CA ALA A 150 -0.03 -7.95 1.97
C ALA A 150 1.48 -8.23 2.13
N MET A 151 2.32 -7.20 1.97
CA MET A 151 3.78 -7.30 2.13
C MET A 151 4.24 -7.17 3.59
N ALA A 152 3.35 -6.80 4.50
CA ALA A 152 3.57 -6.75 5.93
C ALA A 152 2.64 -7.74 6.64
N GLN A 153 2.06 -7.35 7.78
CA GLN A 153 1.16 -8.20 8.55
C GLN A 153 -0.25 -7.59 8.57
N GLY A 154 -1.05 -7.91 7.54
CA GLY A 154 -2.46 -7.52 7.48
C GLY A 154 -3.33 -8.43 8.34
N MET A 155 -3.45 -8.13 9.63
CA MET A 155 -4.24 -8.89 10.60
C MET A 155 -5.48 -8.11 11.02
N THR A 156 -6.58 -8.82 11.22
CA THR A 156 -7.84 -8.30 11.74
C THR A 156 -8.34 -9.19 12.88
N THR A 157 -9.33 -8.74 13.64
CA THR A 157 -9.99 -9.54 14.69
C THR A 157 -10.63 -10.82 14.13
N HIS A 158 -10.91 -10.87 12.82
CA HIS A 158 -11.47 -12.03 12.12
C HIS A 158 -10.39 -12.99 11.55
N SER A 159 -9.11 -12.69 11.72
CA SER A 159 -8.02 -13.50 11.16
C SER A 159 -7.95 -14.93 11.65
N HIS A 160 -8.54 -15.24 12.82
CA HIS A 160 -8.69 -16.62 13.30
C HIS A 160 -9.58 -17.51 12.40
N VAL A 161 -10.38 -16.90 11.52
CA VAL A 161 -11.25 -17.59 10.54
C VAL A 161 -10.70 -17.49 9.13
N CYS A 162 -10.30 -16.29 8.70
CA CYS A 162 -9.91 -16.00 7.31
C CYS A 162 -8.40 -15.98 7.07
N GLY A 163 -7.59 -16.12 8.12
CA GLY A 163 -6.14 -15.93 8.03
C GLY A 163 -5.73 -14.46 7.92
N LEU A 164 -4.51 -14.23 7.50
CA LEU A 164 -3.96 -12.89 7.24
C LEU A 164 -4.26 -12.46 5.81
N LEU A 165 -4.20 -11.18 5.52
CA LEU A 165 -4.52 -10.66 4.18
C LEU A 165 -3.68 -11.33 3.08
N HIS A 166 -2.39 -11.56 3.31
CA HIS A 166 -1.52 -12.19 2.31
C HIS A 166 -1.90 -13.64 1.97
N GLU A 167 -2.59 -14.35 2.87
CA GLU A 167 -3.07 -15.71 2.61
C GLU A 167 -4.27 -15.73 1.64
N THR A 168 -4.89 -14.57 1.41
CA THR A 168 -5.95 -14.40 0.41
C THR A 168 -5.40 -14.02 -0.97
N VAL A 169 -4.10 -13.73 -1.07
CA VAL A 169 -3.44 -13.38 -2.34
C VAL A 169 -3.26 -14.64 -3.20
N VAL A 170 -3.57 -14.52 -4.47
CA VAL A 170 -3.41 -15.61 -5.47
C VAL A 170 -2.33 -15.30 -6.50
N GLU A 171 -2.00 -14.02 -6.69
CA GLU A 171 -0.97 -13.60 -7.64
C GLU A 171 -0.36 -12.27 -7.19
N TRP A 172 0.95 -12.16 -7.36
CA TRP A 172 1.71 -10.93 -7.15
C TRP A 172 2.35 -10.50 -8.46
N GLU A 173 2.36 -9.23 -8.74
CA GLU A 173 3.11 -8.63 -9.83
C GLU A 173 4.21 -7.74 -9.25
N LEU A 174 5.47 -8.09 -9.54
CA LEU A 174 6.64 -7.50 -8.90
C LEU A 174 7.62 -6.94 -9.93
N VAL A 175 8.27 -5.84 -9.57
CA VAL A 175 9.50 -5.41 -10.24
C VAL A 175 10.67 -5.80 -9.35
N LEU A 176 11.53 -6.68 -9.88
CA LEU A 176 12.74 -7.14 -9.21
C LEU A 176 13.83 -6.06 -9.23
N GLY A 177 14.89 -6.25 -8.43
CA GLY A 177 15.99 -5.29 -8.29
C GLY A 177 16.76 -4.99 -9.57
N ASP A 178 16.64 -5.82 -10.60
CA ASP A 178 17.20 -5.62 -11.95
C ASP A 178 16.25 -4.89 -12.93
N GLY A 179 15.05 -4.52 -12.48
CA GLY A 179 14.04 -3.84 -13.28
C GLY A 179 13.11 -4.76 -14.06
N ARG A 180 13.27 -6.09 -13.98
CA ARG A 180 12.33 -7.02 -14.63
C ARG A 180 11.00 -7.04 -13.89
N ASN A 181 9.90 -6.98 -14.67
CA ASN A 181 8.56 -7.25 -14.15
C ASN A 181 8.27 -8.75 -14.21
N VAL A 182 7.87 -9.34 -13.11
CA VAL A 182 7.55 -10.77 -12.99
C VAL A 182 6.19 -10.98 -12.32
N THR A 183 5.45 -11.96 -12.82
CA THR A 183 4.24 -12.45 -12.18
C THR A 183 4.59 -13.66 -11.32
N VAL A 184 4.21 -13.64 -10.05
CA VAL A 184 4.50 -14.68 -9.07
C VAL A 184 3.20 -15.37 -8.65
N ARG A 185 3.13 -16.68 -8.88
CA ARG A 185 2.02 -17.57 -8.49
C ARG A 185 2.58 -18.87 -7.94
N ARG A 186 1.75 -19.63 -7.23
CA ARG A 186 2.14 -20.96 -6.70
C ARG A 186 2.40 -22.02 -7.77
N ASP A 187 1.91 -21.80 -9.00
CA ASP A 187 1.92 -22.75 -10.11
C ASP A 187 2.83 -22.34 -11.28
N ASN A 188 3.69 -21.34 -11.08
CA ASN A 188 4.63 -20.90 -12.12
C ASN A 188 6.10 -21.00 -11.68
N GLU A 189 7.01 -20.60 -12.58
CA GLU A 189 8.47 -20.66 -12.40
C GLU A 189 8.99 -19.82 -11.21
N HIS A 190 8.17 -18.91 -10.67
CA HIS A 190 8.48 -18.04 -9.53
C HIS A 190 7.77 -18.48 -8.24
N ALA A 191 7.31 -19.73 -8.17
CA ALA A 191 6.56 -20.24 -7.01
C ALA A 191 7.34 -20.14 -5.68
N ASP A 192 8.65 -20.21 -5.72
CA ASP A 192 9.54 -20.03 -4.58
C ASP A 192 9.44 -18.62 -3.96
N LEU A 193 9.21 -17.61 -4.78
CA LEU A 193 8.99 -16.24 -4.32
C LEU A 193 7.63 -16.07 -3.65
N PHE A 194 6.63 -16.87 -4.03
CA PHE A 194 5.26 -16.68 -3.56
C PHE A 194 5.15 -16.71 -2.03
N ASP A 195 5.81 -17.65 -1.39
CA ASP A 195 5.80 -17.82 0.07
C ASP A 195 6.86 -16.94 0.77
N ALA A 196 7.83 -16.39 0.04
CA ALA A 196 8.83 -15.47 0.57
C ALA A 196 8.37 -14.00 0.61
N LEU A 197 7.34 -13.63 -0.19
CA LEU A 197 6.86 -12.25 -0.29
C LEU A 197 6.13 -11.74 0.95
N PRO A 198 5.26 -12.52 1.61
CA PRO A 198 4.66 -12.11 2.88
C PRO A 198 5.74 -11.73 3.90
N LEU A 199 5.52 -10.64 4.62
CA LEU A 199 6.46 -10.10 5.62
C LEU A 199 7.83 -9.65 5.09
N SER A 200 8.02 -9.64 3.77
CA SER A 200 9.27 -9.16 3.14
C SER A 200 9.44 -7.63 3.20
N HIS A 201 8.36 -6.89 3.47
CA HIS A 201 8.35 -5.42 3.51
C HIS A 201 8.96 -4.77 2.25
N GLY A 202 8.88 -5.45 1.10
CA GLY A 202 9.43 -4.97 -0.17
C GLY A 202 10.93 -5.19 -0.35
N SER A 203 11.58 -6.02 0.49
CA SER A 203 13.02 -6.32 0.38
C SER A 203 13.37 -7.24 -0.80
N ILE A 204 12.40 -8.02 -1.30
CA ILE A 204 12.58 -8.95 -2.44
C ILE A 204 12.31 -8.24 -3.77
N GLY A 205 11.36 -7.32 -3.80
CA GLY A 205 10.96 -6.59 -4.99
C GLY A 205 9.89 -5.54 -4.70
N LEU A 206 9.63 -4.69 -5.66
CA LEU A 206 8.59 -3.66 -5.56
C LEU A 206 7.27 -4.21 -6.10
N LEU A 207 6.25 -4.25 -5.25
CA LEU A 207 4.91 -4.68 -5.65
C LEU A 207 4.26 -3.63 -6.56
N VAL A 208 3.78 -4.05 -7.72
CA VAL A 208 3.13 -3.18 -8.71
C VAL A 208 1.69 -3.62 -9.02
N GLY A 209 1.36 -4.88 -8.79
CA GLY A 209 0.01 -5.42 -8.92
C GLY A 209 -0.22 -6.60 -7.96
N ILE A 210 -1.50 -6.85 -7.62
CA ILE A 210 -1.88 -7.93 -6.72
C ILE A 210 -3.27 -8.45 -7.08
N LYS A 211 -3.46 -9.77 -7.01
CA LYS A 211 -4.77 -10.39 -7.11
C LYS A 211 -5.14 -11.03 -5.78
N ILE A 212 -6.33 -10.69 -5.29
CA ILE A 212 -6.81 -11.05 -3.95
C ILE A 212 -8.17 -11.74 -4.08
N ARG A 213 -8.33 -12.90 -3.44
CA ARG A 213 -9.63 -13.57 -3.34
C ARG A 213 -10.61 -12.71 -2.57
N THR A 214 -11.87 -12.76 -2.99
CA THR A 214 -12.97 -12.09 -2.29
C THR A 214 -14.10 -13.09 -2.03
N THR A 215 -14.99 -12.76 -1.11
CA THR A 215 -16.14 -13.59 -0.75
C THR A 215 -17.45 -12.82 -1.00
N PRO A 216 -18.57 -13.49 -1.23
CA PRO A 216 -19.88 -12.83 -1.27
C PRO A 216 -20.13 -12.04 0.01
N SER A 217 -20.65 -10.80 -0.12
CA SER A 217 -21.02 -10.00 1.05
C SER A 217 -22.24 -10.59 1.75
N LYS A 218 -22.24 -10.53 3.08
CA LYS A 218 -23.42 -10.91 3.87
C LYS A 218 -24.45 -9.78 3.83
N PRO A 219 -25.76 -10.07 3.93
CA PRO A 219 -26.81 -9.06 3.77
C PRO A 219 -26.85 -7.99 4.88
N TRP A 220 -26.10 -8.18 5.95
CA TRP A 220 -26.03 -7.26 7.12
C TRP A 220 -24.60 -6.75 7.39
N VAL A 221 -23.88 -6.47 6.35
CA VAL A 221 -22.58 -5.78 6.43
C VAL A 221 -22.77 -4.31 6.13
#